data_e9305fa46f1cdc43f2bdf26287b4cf1e
#
_entry.id   e9305fa46f1cdc43f2bdf26287b4cf1e
#
_cell.length_a   1.000
_cell.length_b   1.000
_cell.length_c   1.000
_cell.angle_alpha   90.00
_cell.angle_beta   90.00
_cell.angle_gamma   90.00
#
_symmetry.space_group_name_H-M   'P 1'
#
loop_
_entity.id
_entity.type
_entity.pdbx_description
1 polymer ?
#
loop_
_entity_poly.entity_id
_entity_poly.type
_entity_poly.pdbx_seq_one_letter_code
_entity_poly.pdbx_strand_id
1 'polypeptide(L)'
;MAKYTVVLAPQAKEDLKTIKKSGDKAAIKKVQKLISELSEHPKSGTGKPEPLRWVEGVWSRRIDRKNRLLYAIMEEKILVLVLSASGHYSDK
;
A
#
# COMPACT_ATOMS: atom_id res chain seq x y z
N MET A 1 2.15 -17.28 8.65
CA MET A 1 1.13 -17.61 7.68
C MET A 1 0.36 -16.40 7.21
N ALA A 2 0.14 -16.31 5.92
CA ALA A 2 -0.62 -15.20 5.40
C ALA A 2 -2.07 -15.26 5.86
N LYS A 3 -2.61 -14.14 6.26
CA LYS A 3 -3.96 -14.03 6.78
C LYS A 3 -4.90 -13.41 5.78
N TYR A 4 -4.42 -12.40 5.06
CA TYR A 4 -5.23 -11.66 4.11
C TYR A 4 -4.78 -11.93 2.69
N THR A 5 -5.75 -11.95 1.77
CA THR A 5 -5.44 -11.97 0.35
C THR A 5 -5.17 -10.53 -0.08
N VAL A 6 -4.06 -10.31 -0.78
CA VAL A 6 -3.71 -8.97 -1.25
C VAL A 6 -4.02 -8.88 -2.73
N VAL A 7 -4.85 -7.90 -3.11
CA VAL A 7 -5.24 -7.68 -4.49
C VAL A 7 -4.82 -6.28 -4.91
N LEU A 8 -4.32 -6.16 -6.12
CA LEU A 8 -3.89 -4.85 -6.65
C LEU A 8 -4.95 -4.30 -7.60
N ALA A 9 -5.44 -3.09 -7.28
CA ALA A 9 -6.33 -2.39 -8.19
C ALA A 9 -5.57 -1.97 -9.45
N PRO A 10 -6.25 -1.70 -10.56
CA PRO A 10 -5.56 -1.30 -11.80
C PRO A 10 -4.63 -0.11 -11.62
N GLN A 11 -5.06 0.90 -10.88
CA GLN A 11 -4.21 2.06 -10.65
C GLN A 11 -2.94 1.67 -9.88
N ALA A 12 -3.07 0.77 -8.91
CA ALA A 12 -1.90 0.31 -8.15
C ALA A 12 -0.92 -0.41 -9.06
N LYS A 13 -1.43 -1.22 -9.97
CA LYS A 13 -0.56 -1.93 -10.90
C LYS A 13 0.23 -0.97 -11.77
N GLU A 14 -0.42 0.10 -12.24
CA GLU A 14 0.27 1.12 -13.03
C GLU A 14 1.32 1.85 -12.21
N ASP A 15 0.96 2.21 -10.99
CA ASP A 15 1.88 2.93 -10.11
C ASP A 15 3.11 2.09 -9.79
N LEU A 16 2.92 0.80 -9.55
CA LEU A 16 4.04 -0.09 -9.26
C LEU A 16 4.93 -0.28 -10.47
N LYS A 17 4.36 -0.29 -11.66
CA LYS A 17 5.14 -0.33 -12.89
C LYS A 17 6.04 0.89 -12.99
N THR A 18 5.48 2.05 -12.68
CA THR A 18 6.23 3.30 -12.73
C THR A 18 7.40 3.27 -11.77
N ILE A 19 7.15 2.79 -10.56
CA ILE A 19 8.22 2.68 -9.56
C ILE A 19 9.30 1.73 -10.04
N LYS A 20 8.89 0.60 -10.61
CA LYS A 20 9.85 -0.39 -11.10
C LYS A 20 10.71 0.19 -12.22
N LYS A 21 10.10 0.96 -13.12
CA LYS A 21 10.83 1.57 -14.23
C LYS A 21 11.75 2.69 -13.82
N SER A 22 11.50 3.29 -12.66
CA SER A 22 12.32 4.40 -12.19
C SER A 22 13.75 3.99 -11.88
N GLY A 23 13.96 2.70 -11.62
CA GLY A 23 15.28 2.22 -11.25
C GLY A 23 15.67 2.49 -9.82
N ASP A 24 14.76 3.04 -9.03
CA ASP A 24 15.00 3.30 -7.62
C ASP A 24 14.91 2.01 -6.84
N LYS A 25 16.04 1.35 -6.65
CA LYS A 25 16.07 0.05 -5.99
C LYS A 25 15.54 0.08 -4.57
N ALA A 26 15.78 1.16 -3.87
CA ALA A 26 15.29 1.29 -2.49
C ALA A 26 13.77 1.32 -2.46
N ALA A 27 13.17 2.09 -3.37
CA ALA A 27 11.71 2.17 -3.45
C ALA A 27 11.11 0.82 -3.85
N ILE A 28 11.71 0.15 -4.81
CA ILE A 28 11.24 -1.15 -5.27
C ILE A 28 11.25 -2.15 -4.12
N LYS A 29 12.34 -2.22 -3.39
CA LYS A 29 12.46 -3.11 -2.24
C LYS A 29 11.45 -2.79 -1.16
N LYS A 30 11.27 -1.49 -0.90
CA LYS A 30 10.34 -1.06 0.13
C LYS A 30 8.92 -1.49 -0.22
N VAL A 31 8.53 -1.30 -1.47
CA VAL A 31 7.20 -1.69 -1.93
C VAL A 31 6.98 -3.19 -1.76
N GLN A 32 7.97 -3.98 -2.16
CA GLN A 32 7.86 -5.43 -2.03
C GLN A 32 7.65 -5.84 -0.59
N LYS A 33 8.39 -5.20 0.31
CA LYS A 33 8.27 -5.49 1.73
C LYS A 33 6.89 -5.08 2.26
N LEU A 34 6.41 -3.90 1.87
CA LEU A 34 5.12 -3.43 2.31
C LEU A 34 4.00 -4.36 1.87
N ILE A 35 4.02 -4.76 0.61
CA ILE A 35 2.97 -5.64 0.10
C ILE A 35 3.02 -6.99 0.80
N SER A 36 4.21 -7.51 1.04
CA SER A 36 4.37 -8.76 1.76
C SER A 36 3.77 -8.67 3.16
N GLU A 37 3.98 -7.54 3.84
CA GLU A 37 3.45 -7.37 5.19
C GLU A 37 1.93 -7.23 5.21
N LEU A 38 1.34 -6.69 4.14
CA LEU A 38 -0.11 -6.51 4.11
C LEU A 38 -0.87 -7.82 4.28
N SER A 39 -0.30 -8.93 3.83
CA SER A 39 -0.98 -10.20 3.97
C SER A 39 -1.03 -10.68 5.41
N GLU A 40 -0.16 -10.16 6.25
CA GLU A 40 -0.10 -10.58 7.66
C GLU A 40 -0.44 -9.48 8.64
N HIS A 41 0.02 -8.26 8.37
CA HIS A 41 -0.16 -7.15 9.30
C HIS A 41 -0.64 -5.90 8.58
N PRO A 42 -1.90 -5.87 8.13
CA PRO A 42 -2.34 -4.68 7.38
C PRO A 42 -2.40 -3.40 8.21
N LYS A 43 -2.43 -3.51 9.54
CA LYS A 43 -2.54 -2.33 10.40
C LYS A 43 -1.26 -2.00 11.16
N SER A 44 -0.19 -2.74 10.95
CA SER A 44 1.06 -2.49 11.67
C SER A 44 2.23 -2.87 10.78
N GLY A 45 3.42 -2.39 11.14
CA GLY A 45 4.63 -2.77 10.45
C GLY A 45 5.36 -1.60 9.80
N THR A 46 6.05 -1.90 8.71
CA THR A 46 6.91 -0.95 8.01
C THR A 46 6.11 0.16 7.34
N GLY A 47 6.70 1.34 7.28
CA GLY A 47 6.12 2.46 6.54
C GLY A 47 5.09 3.26 7.30
N LYS A 48 5.04 3.12 8.61
CA LYS A 48 4.11 3.84 9.47
C LYS A 48 2.68 3.73 8.99
N PRO A 49 2.09 2.53 9.06
CA PRO A 49 0.69 2.37 8.64
C PRO A 49 -0.22 3.25 9.48
N GLU A 50 -1.09 3.99 8.81
CA GLU A 50 -2.05 4.82 9.52
C GLU A 50 -3.34 4.91 8.73
N PRO A 51 -4.48 4.96 9.45
CA PRO A 51 -5.77 5.05 8.78
C PRO A 51 -5.98 6.45 8.24
N LEU A 52 -6.70 6.54 7.14
CA LEU A 52 -7.07 7.82 6.58
C LEU A 52 -8.17 8.42 7.43
N ARG A 53 -8.07 9.73 7.63
CA ARG A 53 -9.02 10.46 8.46
C ARG A 53 -10.43 10.46 7.90
N TRP A 54 -10.53 10.55 6.59
CA TRP A 54 -11.80 10.83 5.94
C TRP A 54 -12.47 9.62 5.31
N VAL A 55 -11.76 8.50 5.20
CA VAL A 55 -12.28 7.33 4.52
C VAL A 55 -12.09 6.12 5.42
N GLU A 56 -13.18 5.60 5.92
CA GLU A 56 -13.13 4.46 6.81
C GLU A 56 -12.62 3.22 6.09
N GLY A 57 -11.75 2.48 6.77
CA GLY A 57 -11.23 1.24 6.20
C GLY A 57 -10.07 1.39 5.24
N VAL A 58 -9.67 2.63 4.95
CA VAL A 58 -8.55 2.88 4.05
C VAL A 58 -7.35 3.36 4.86
N TRP A 59 -6.21 2.77 4.56
CA TRP A 59 -4.97 3.04 5.27
C TRP A 59 -3.88 3.42 4.29
N SER A 60 -2.81 4.01 4.80
CA SER A 60 -1.66 4.34 3.97
C SER A 60 -0.38 3.93 4.67
N ARG A 61 0.65 3.64 3.87
CA ARG A 61 2.00 3.40 4.35
C ARG A 61 2.96 4.20 3.50
N ARG A 62 4.00 4.71 4.11
CA ARG A 62 4.99 5.49 3.40
C ARG A 62 5.93 4.57 2.62
N ILE A 63 6.09 4.84 1.33
CA ILE A 63 7.09 4.17 0.51
C ILE A 63 8.39 4.97 0.57
N ASP A 64 8.30 6.26 0.25
CA ASP A 64 9.41 7.17 0.33
C ASP A 64 8.85 8.58 0.53
N ARG A 65 9.67 9.59 0.31
CA ARG A 65 9.25 10.97 0.51
C ARG A 65 8.08 11.38 -0.37
N LYS A 66 8.05 10.84 -1.57
CA LYS A 66 7.07 11.24 -2.59
C LYS A 66 5.89 10.32 -2.69
N ASN A 67 6.07 9.06 -2.34
CA ASN A 67 5.06 8.04 -2.65
C ASN A 67 4.53 7.36 -1.41
N ARG A 68 3.23 7.07 -1.44
CA ARG A 68 2.56 6.32 -0.39
C ARG A 68 1.76 5.19 -0.98
N LEU A 69 1.69 4.09 -0.26
CA LEU A 69 0.88 2.95 -0.62
C LEU A 69 -0.48 3.14 0.04
N LEU A 70 -1.53 3.20 -0.77
CA LEU A 70 -2.89 3.38 -0.28
C LEU A 70 -3.64 2.07 -0.43
N TYR A 71 -4.28 1.62 0.63
CA TYR A 71 -4.95 0.32 0.58
C TYR A 71 -6.18 0.29 1.46
N ALA A 72 -7.16 -0.52 1.06
CA ALA A 72 -8.38 -0.71 1.82
C ALA A 72 -8.36 -2.08 2.46
N ILE A 73 -8.74 -2.14 3.73
CA ILE A 73 -8.81 -3.41 4.46
C ILE A 73 -10.26 -3.82 4.54
N MET A 74 -10.56 -4.99 3.97
CA MET A 74 -11.91 -5.53 3.98
C MET A 74 -11.93 -6.74 4.91
N GLU A 75 -12.25 -6.48 6.17
CA GLU A 75 -12.16 -7.50 7.21
C GLU A 75 -13.09 -8.69 6.94
N GLU A 76 -14.27 -8.41 6.46
CA GLU A 76 -15.25 -9.47 6.22
C GLU A 76 -14.80 -10.46 5.16
N LYS A 77 -13.99 -9.99 4.24
CA LYS A 77 -13.48 -10.83 3.15
C LYS A 77 -12.06 -11.28 3.39
N ILE A 78 -11.47 -10.84 4.47
CA ILE A 78 -10.06 -11.10 4.79
C ILE A 78 -9.21 -10.75 3.57
N LEU A 79 -9.41 -9.52 3.09
CA LEU A 79 -8.82 -9.04 1.85
C LEU A 79 -8.27 -7.64 2.01
N VAL A 80 -7.11 -7.38 1.41
CA VAL A 80 -6.54 -6.05 1.34
C VAL A 80 -6.46 -5.66 -0.12
N LEU A 81 -7.13 -4.56 -0.47
CA LEU A 81 -7.11 -4.05 -1.83
C LEU A 81 -6.16 -2.87 -1.90
N VAL A 82 -5.07 -3.02 -2.66
CA VAL A 82 -4.12 -1.93 -2.84
C VAL A 82 -4.67 -1.01 -3.92
N LEU A 83 -4.95 0.23 -3.52
CA LEU A 83 -5.61 1.19 -4.39
C LEU A 83 -4.65 1.97 -5.26
N SER A 84 -3.53 2.39 -4.70
CA SER A 84 -2.54 3.16 -5.43
C SER A 84 -1.21 3.10 -4.71
N ALA A 85 -0.16 3.52 -5.41
CA ALA A 85 1.20 3.48 -4.86
C ALA A 85 2.04 4.65 -5.34
N SER A 86 1.41 5.78 -5.65
CA SER A 86 2.16 6.93 -6.14
C SER A 86 1.68 8.21 -5.50
N GLY A 87 2.61 9.16 -5.39
CA GLY A 87 2.34 10.50 -4.96
C GLY A 87 1.69 10.60 -3.61
N HIS A 88 1.18 11.78 -3.35
CA HIS A 88 0.42 12.05 -2.17
C HIS A 88 -1.05 11.95 -2.50
N TYR A 89 -1.81 11.29 -1.68
CA TYR A 89 -3.23 11.45 -1.82
C TYR A 89 -3.56 12.83 -1.27
N SER A 90 -4.54 13.45 -1.87
CA SER A 90 -4.90 14.80 -1.50
C SER A 90 -6.01 14.74 -0.47
N ASP A 91 -5.66 14.96 0.78
CA ASP A 91 -6.64 14.89 1.85
C ASP A 91 -6.82 16.24 2.52
N LYS A 92 -6.57 17.25 1.80
CA LYS A 92 -6.64 18.61 2.35
C LYS A 92 -8.04 19.02 2.68
#